data_9498313236c0ebf8a2cd55a37b9d9fd4
#
_entry.id   9498313236c0ebf8a2cd55a37b9d9fd4
#
_cell.length_a   1.000
_cell.length_b   1.000
_cell.length_c   1.000
_cell.angle_alpha   90.00
_cell.angle_beta   90.00
_cell.angle_gamma   90.00
#
_symmetry.space_group_name_H-M   'P 1'
#
loop_
_entity.id
_entity.type
_entity.pdbx_description
1 polymer ?
#
loop_
_entity_poly.entity_id
_entity_poly.type
_entity_poly.pdbx_seq_one_letter_code
_entity_poly.pdbx_strand_id
1 'polypeptide(L)'
;GVLMIDTDLGADFVDGANVVTVTSLNPPFTGEGDDRKMIPPLERGFYHRVGPKRGEPMEVYSLFEVYTWIKDNWKSLGYESLVIDTIDTINEWIQEAVCEELGISAMGQGEWGADWGKARKKNVDIVKRLQTLMKAHGSNLILTSHSKQSQMNDGKVQLSPELPRGLGYALCAKADVIGYSTVVKDELIPKVSFQAYDERTVGSRLKPLNGLVLPFTYTDVNKAITEYKEDEGES
;
A
#
# COMPACT_ATOMS: atom_id res chain seq x y z
N GLY A 1 -3.29 -13.43 -11.29
CA GLY A 1 -2.35 -13.60 -10.19
C GLY A 1 -2.03 -12.30 -9.47
N VAL A 2 -1.59 -12.41 -8.23
CA VAL A 2 -1.28 -11.28 -7.34
C VAL A 2 0.18 -11.34 -6.91
N LEU A 3 0.90 -10.23 -6.99
CA LEU A 3 2.17 -10.01 -6.33
C LEU A 3 1.94 -9.06 -5.15
N MET A 4 2.40 -9.44 -3.96
CA MET A 4 2.33 -8.62 -2.76
C MET A 4 3.73 -8.13 -2.38
N ILE A 5 3.85 -6.84 -2.18
CA ILE A 5 4.99 -6.20 -1.50
C ILE A 5 4.60 -6.10 -0.03
N ASP A 6 5.22 -6.93 0.79
CA ASP A 6 5.04 -6.99 2.23
C ASP A 6 6.06 -6.08 2.91
N THR A 7 5.60 -5.04 3.58
CA THR A 7 6.45 -4.01 4.21
C THR A 7 6.45 -4.08 5.74
N ASP A 8 5.52 -4.82 6.34
CA ASP A 8 5.37 -4.94 7.80
C ASP A 8 5.63 -6.36 8.33
N LEU A 9 6.06 -7.27 7.45
CA LEU A 9 6.33 -8.67 7.76
C LEU A 9 5.08 -9.47 8.19
N GLY A 10 3.90 -9.04 7.71
CA GLY A 10 2.61 -9.65 8.06
C GLY A 10 2.15 -10.76 7.12
N ALA A 11 2.77 -10.92 5.96
CA ALA A 11 2.27 -11.79 4.89
C ALA A 11 2.56 -13.29 5.07
N ASP A 12 3.19 -13.71 6.15
CA ASP A 12 3.56 -15.12 6.40
C ASP A 12 2.35 -16.07 6.48
N PHE A 13 1.16 -15.53 6.69
CA PHE A 13 -0.09 -16.27 6.84
C PHE A 13 -1.04 -16.11 5.65
N VAL A 14 -0.56 -15.47 4.56
CA VAL A 14 -1.38 -15.27 3.35
C VAL A 14 -1.14 -16.43 2.39
N ASP A 15 -2.05 -17.38 2.37
CA ASP A 15 -1.99 -18.53 1.47
C ASP A 15 -2.20 -18.11 0.00
N GLY A 16 -1.38 -18.69 -0.90
CA GLY A 16 -1.53 -18.52 -2.34
C GLY A 16 -1.07 -17.19 -2.92
N ALA A 17 -0.55 -16.27 -2.11
CA ALA A 17 0.05 -15.04 -2.60
C ALA A 17 1.55 -15.22 -2.90
N ASN A 18 2.01 -14.57 -3.97
CA ASN A 18 3.44 -14.39 -4.20
C ASN A 18 3.88 -13.14 -3.47
N VAL A 19 4.80 -13.29 -2.53
CA VAL A 19 5.20 -12.23 -1.60
C VAL A 19 6.66 -11.86 -1.80
N VAL A 20 6.93 -10.56 -1.89
CA VAL A 20 8.28 -10.00 -1.82
C VAL A 20 8.36 -9.14 -0.57
N THR A 21 9.25 -9.51 0.34
CA THR A 21 9.45 -8.74 1.58
C THR A 21 10.37 -7.56 1.31
N VAL A 22 9.91 -6.38 1.72
CA VAL A 22 10.62 -5.11 1.61
C VAL A 22 10.76 -4.51 3.00
N THR A 23 11.98 -4.13 3.38
CA THR A 23 12.29 -3.66 4.72
C THR A 23 12.89 -2.25 4.76
N SER A 24 13.06 -1.63 3.61
CA SER A 24 13.62 -0.28 3.51
C SER A 24 13.19 0.42 2.22
N LEU A 25 13.31 1.73 2.21
CA LEU A 25 13.01 2.54 1.02
C LEU A 25 14.06 2.34 -0.08
N ASN A 26 15.32 2.48 0.30
CA ASN A 26 16.46 2.42 -0.62
C ASN A 26 17.39 1.26 -0.26
N PRO A 27 18.11 0.69 -1.25
CA PRO A 27 19.10 -0.34 -0.96
C PRO A 27 20.20 0.24 -0.06
N PRO A 28 20.75 -0.55 0.88
CA PRO A 28 21.89 -0.15 1.66
C PRO A 28 23.13 -0.05 0.75
N PHE A 29 24.03 0.87 1.11
CA PHE A 29 25.28 1.09 0.40
C PHE A 29 26.45 1.02 1.36
N THR A 30 27.62 0.60 0.83
CA THR A 30 28.92 0.71 1.50
C THR A 30 29.82 1.64 0.69
N GLY A 31 30.82 2.23 1.36
CA GLY A 31 31.72 3.21 0.75
C GLY A 31 31.15 4.62 0.68
N GLU A 32 31.99 5.58 0.33
CA GLU A 32 31.67 7.00 0.22
C GLU A 32 32.01 7.52 -1.18
N GLY A 33 31.33 8.61 -1.59
CA GLY A 33 31.59 9.26 -2.89
C GLY A 33 31.47 8.31 -4.07
N ASP A 34 32.50 8.31 -4.92
CA ASP A 34 32.54 7.50 -6.15
C ASP A 34 32.74 6.00 -5.88
N ASP A 35 33.20 5.63 -4.68
CA ASP A 35 33.37 4.24 -4.23
C ASP A 35 32.09 3.63 -3.63
N ARG A 36 31.01 4.37 -3.63
CA ARG A 36 29.74 3.92 -3.08
C ARG A 36 29.17 2.78 -3.91
N LYS A 37 29.00 1.62 -3.27
CA LYS A 37 28.46 0.40 -3.89
C LYS A 37 27.27 -0.09 -3.12
N MET A 38 26.25 -0.56 -3.85
CA MET A 38 25.10 -1.23 -3.25
C MET A 38 25.54 -2.56 -2.64
N ILE A 39 25.14 -2.83 -1.42
CA ILE A 39 25.37 -4.11 -0.77
C ILE A 39 24.39 -5.12 -1.39
N PRO A 40 24.89 -6.24 -1.95
CA PRO A 40 24.02 -7.28 -2.50
C PRO A 40 23.04 -7.82 -1.45
N PRO A 41 21.82 -8.24 -1.84
CA PRO A 41 20.84 -8.77 -0.91
C PRO A 41 21.37 -9.88 -0.01
N LEU A 42 22.12 -10.83 -0.54
CA LEU A 42 22.70 -11.94 0.22
C LEU A 42 23.72 -11.53 1.30
N GLU A 43 24.32 -10.34 1.17
CA GLU A 43 25.31 -9.82 2.12
C GLU A 43 24.67 -8.97 3.23
N ARG A 44 23.39 -8.60 3.11
CA ARG A 44 22.67 -7.76 4.10
C ARG A 44 22.19 -8.55 5.32
N GLY A 45 22.28 -9.85 5.28
CA GLY A 45 21.70 -10.75 6.26
C GLY A 45 20.27 -11.17 5.89
N PHE A 46 19.69 -11.94 6.76
CA PHE A 46 18.39 -12.57 6.55
C PHE A 46 17.49 -12.34 7.75
N TYR A 47 16.19 -12.19 7.46
CA TYR A 47 15.16 -12.25 8.49
C TYR A 47 14.63 -13.67 8.61
N HIS A 48 14.28 -14.06 9.84
CA HIS A 48 13.62 -15.32 10.08
C HIS A 48 12.12 -15.11 10.10
N ARG A 49 11.41 -15.74 9.19
CA ARG A 49 9.95 -15.71 9.15
C ARG A 49 9.33 -16.57 10.24
N VAL A 50 8.14 -16.16 10.66
CA VAL A 50 7.22 -16.96 11.48
C VAL A 50 6.18 -17.53 10.52
N GLY A 51 6.20 -18.80 10.23
CA GLY A 51 5.28 -19.43 9.27
C GLY A 51 5.65 -20.87 8.96
N PRO A 52 5.17 -21.49 7.86
CA PRO A 52 5.50 -22.86 7.49
C PRO A 52 6.99 -23.14 7.43
N LYS A 53 7.78 -22.12 7.11
CA LYS A 53 9.25 -22.15 7.03
C LYS A 53 9.90 -21.38 8.17
N ARG A 54 9.31 -21.41 9.35
CA ARG A 54 9.83 -20.70 10.52
C ARG A 54 11.28 -21.09 10.79
N GLY A 55 12.14 -20.08 10.96
CA GLY A 55 13.56 -20.24 11.23
C GLY A 55 14.44 -20.39 9.99
N GLU A 56 13.87 -20.47 8.78
CA GLU A 56 14.66 -20.40 7.56
C GLU A 56 15.04 -18.94 7.26
N PRO A 57 16.29 -18.69 6.86
CA PRO A 57 16.71 -17.36 6.41
C PRO A 57 15.93 -16.97 5.15
N MET A 58 15.64 -15.68 5.04
CA MET A 58 14.90 -15.13 3.93
C MET A 58 15.62 -13.90 3.36
N GLU A 59 15.67 -13.80 2.04
CA GLU A 59 16.19 -12.63 1.38
C GLU A 59 15.19 -11.47 1.47
N VAL A 60 15.67 -10.28 1.78
CA VAL A 60 14.88 -9.06 1.88
C VAL A 60 15.41 -7.99 0.95
N TYR A 61 14.51 -7.16 0.44
CA TYR A 61 14.81 -6.14 -0.55
C TYR A 61 14.43 -4.73 -0.06
N SER A 62 14.90 -3.73 -0.77
CA SER A 62 14.38 -2.37 -0.67
C SER A 62 13.26 -2.14 -1.69
N LEU A 63 12.42 -1.14 -1.42
CA LEU A 63 11.35 -0.77 -2.35
C LEU A 63 11.89 -0.36 -3.73
N PHE A 64 13.04 0.31 -3.76
CA PHE A 64 13.68 0.71 -5.02
C PHE A 64 14.12 -0.49 -5.86
N GLU A 65 14.69 -1.53 -5.26
CA GLU A 65 15.10 -2.75 -5.96
C GLU A 65 13.88 -3.48 -6.52
N VAL A 66 12.85 -3.65 -5.71
CA VAL A 66 11.61 -4.32 -6.13
C VAL A 66 10.91 -3.52 -7.22
N TYR A 67 10.84 -2.20 -7.12
CA TYR A 67 10.29 -1.35 -8.18
C TYR A 67 11.04 -1.53 -9.51
N THR A 68 12.38 -1.55 -9.47
CA THR A 68 13.20 -1.75 -10.66
C THR A 68 12.97 -3.12 -11.27
N TRP A 69 12.97 -4.16 -10.44
CA TRP A 69 12.70 -5.52 -10.87
C TRP A 69 11.28 -5.69 -11.48
N ILE A 70 10.26 -5.14 -10.85
CA ILE A 70 8.90 -5.14 -11.38
C ILE A 70 8.83 -4.42 -12.73
N LYS A 71 9.45 -3.26 -12.84
CA LYS A 71 9.46 -2.47 -14.08
C LYS A 71 10.03 -3.26 -15.27
N ASP A 72 11.07 -4.03 -15.02
CA ASP A 72 11.78 -4.77 -16.08
C ASP A 72 11.10 -6.12 -16.41
N ASN A 73 10.35 -6.69 -15.45
CA ASN A 73 9.88 -8.07 -15.55
C ASN A 73 8.34 -8.24 -15.50
N TRP A 74 7.55 -7.22 -15.19
CA TRP A 74 6.12 -7.35 -14.89
C TRP A 74 5.35 -8.17 -15.94
N LYS A 75 5.60 -7.89 -17.21
CA LYS A 75 4.92 -8.59 -18.31
C LYS A 75 5.19 -10.09 -18.31
N SER A 76 6.40 -10.52 -17.99
CA SER A 76 6.81 -11.93 -17.97
C SER A 76 6.35 -12.67 -16.71
N LEU A 77 6.07 -11.94 -15.62
CA LEU A 77 5.61 -12.51 -14.36
C LEU A 77 4.14 -12.96 -14.42
N GLY A 78 3.34 -12.40 -15.31
CA GLY A 78 1.95 -12.81 -15.53
C GLY A 78 1.00 -12.43 -14.39
N TYR A 79 1.38 -11.45 -13.54
CA TYR A 79 0.49 -10.93 -12.50
C TYR A 79 -0.47 -9.87 -13.04
N GLU A 80 -1.66 -9.84 -12.48
CA GLU A 80 -2.72 -8.89 -12.82
C GLU A 80 -2.85 -7.75 -11.79
N SER A 81 -2.34 -7.97 -10.59
CA SER A 81 -2.44 -7.02 -9.50
C SER A 81 -1.17 -6.96 -8.68
N LEU A 82 -0.77 -5.75 -8.30
CA LEU A 82 0.28 -5.44 -7.33
C LEU A 82 -0.38 -4.93 -6.06
N VAL A 83 -0.08 -5.57 -4.93
CA VAL A 83 -0.53 -5.15 -3.59
C VAL A 83 0.66 -4.58 -2.84
N ILE A 84 0.46 -3.48 -2.14
CA ILE A 84 1.40 -2.93 -1.15
C ILE A 84 0.73 -3.05 0.23
N ASP A 85 1.34 -3.83 1.09
CA ASP A 85 0.86 -4.11 2.45
C ASP A 85 1.98 -3.84 3.47
N THR A 86 2.00 -2.63 4.06
CA THR A 86 1.08 -1.50 3.99
C THR A 86 1.78 -0.22 3.48
N ILE A 87 0.99 0.74 3.01
CA ILE A 87 1.52 2.07 2.62
C ILE A 87 1.94 2.90 3.84
N ASP A 88 1.44 2.57 5.02
CA ASP A 88 1.77 3.23 6.28
C ASP A 88 3.27 3.10 6.59
N THR A 89 3.81 1.90 6.49
CA THR A 89 5.23 1.60 6.71
C THR A 89 6.13 2.33 5.70
N ILE A 90 5.72 2.39 4.44
CA ILE A 90 6.46 3.18 3.43
C ILE A 90 6.47 4.66 3.82
N ASN A 91 5.35 5.18 4.34
CA ASN A 91 5.29 6.57 4.80
C ASN A 91 6.24 6.83 5.98
N GLU A 92 6.40 5.89 6.90
CA GLU A 92 7.35 5.99 8.01
C GLU A 92 8.79 6.09 7.49
N TRP A 93 9.21 5.20 6.60
CA TRP A 93 10.55 5.26 5.98
C TRP A 93 10.81 6.57 5.23
N ILE A 94 9.77 7.12 4.58
CA ILE A 94 9.88 8.41 3.89
C ILE A 94 10.05 9.55 4.90
N GLN A 95 9.36 9.50 6.03
CA GLN A 95 9.52 10.51 7.10
C GLN A 95 10.92 10.47 7.67
N GLU A 96 11.46 9.28 7.97
CA GLU A 96 12.85 9.10 8.41
C GLU A 96 13.83 9.68 7.38
N ALA A 97 13.71 9.32 6.11
CA ALA A 97 14.56 9.84 5.04
C ALA A 97 14.46 11.36 4.88
N VAL A 98 13.30 11.96 5.12
CA VAL A 98 13.11 13.41 5.11
C VAL A 98 13.79 14.07 6.31
N CYS A 99 13.68 13.47 7.48
CA CYS A 99 14.38 13.94 8.67
C CYS A 99 15.91 13.96 8.46
N GLU A 100 16.47 12.89 7.92
CA GLU A 100 17.90 12.82 7.57
C GLU A 100 18.29 13.90 6.55
N GLU A 101 17.53 14.05 5.46
CA GLU A 101 17.79 15.05 4.42
C GLU A 101 17.75 16.50 4.92
N LEU A 102 16.93 16.78 5.93
CA LEU A 102 16.77 18.10 6.53
C LEU A 102 17.63 18.33 7.76
N GLY A 103 18.32 17.28 8.27
CA GLY A 103 19.10 17.34 9.49
C GLY A 103 18.24 17.61 10.73
N ILE A 104 16.99 17.13 10.74
CA ILE A 104 16.06 17.27 11.87
C ILE A 104 15.87 15.93 12.57
N SER A 105 15.57 15.94 13.86
CA SER A 105 15.44 14.71 14.65
C SER A 105 14.03 14.11 14.63
N ALA A 106 13.02 14.89 14.23
CA ALA A 106 11.64 14.43 14.12
C ALA A 106 10.84 15.30 13.15
N MET A 107 9.80 14.73 12.57
CA MET A 107 8.82 15.45 11.77
C MET A 107 8.13 16.55 12.61
N GLY A 108 7.82 17.68 12.00
CA GLY A 108 7.27 18.86 12.66
C GLY A 108 8.32 19.89 13.09
N GLN A 109 9.60 19.59 12.98
CA GLN A 109 10.71 20.52 13.26
C GLN A 109 11.13 21.33 12.03
N GLY A 110 10.66 20.96 10.85
CA GLY A 110 10.93 21.69 9.63
C GLY A 110 10.23 23.06 9.60
N GLU A 111 10.93 24.07 9.09
CA GLU A 111 10.39 25.42 8.98
C GLU A 111 9.11 25.44 8.14
N TRP A 112 8.05 26.06 8.68
CA TRP A 112 6.76 26.23 7.99
C TRP A 112 6.11 24.93 7.48
N GLY A 113 6.44 23.77 8.08
CA GLY A 113 5.92 22.47 7.67
C GLY A 113 6.51 21.94 6.36
N ALA A 114 7.70 22.41 5.98
CA ALA A 114 8.40 21.98 4.77
C ALA A 114 8.70 20.47 4.76
N ASP A 115 8.98 19.91 5.93
CA ASP A 115 9.19 18.48 6.15
C ASP A 115 7.95 17.65 5.77
N TRP A 116 6.77 18.03 6.27
CA TRP A 116 5.50 17.37 5.93
C TRP A 116 5.16 17.51 4.44
N GLY A 117 5.43 18.69 3.86
CA GLY A 117 5.26 18.94 2.43
C GLY A 117 6.15 18.03 1.59
N LYS A 118 7.42 17.86 1.99
CA LYS A 118 8.42 17.02 1.33
C LYS A 118 8.06 15.54 1.45
N ALA A 119 7.69 15.07 2.64
CA ALA A 119 7.26 13.70 2.86
C ALA A 119 6.02 13.34 2.04
N ARG A 120 5.00 14.20 2.04
CA ARG A 120 3.80 14.03 1.22
C ARG A 120 4.14 13.93 -0.27
N LYS A 121 5.00 14.81 -0.78
CA LYS A 121 5.42 14.78 -2.18
C LYS A 121 6.10 13.47 -2.54
N LYS A 122 7.06 12.99 -1.74
CA LYS A 122 7.77 11.72 -1.97
C LYS A 122 6.80 10.53 -1.99
N ASN A 123 5.86 10.45 -1.02
CA ASN A 123 4.83 9.40 -0.98
C ASN A 123 3.98 9.39 -2.26
N VAL A 124 3.44 10.56 -2.62
CA VAL A 124 2.61 10.70 -3.82
C VAL A 124 3.38 10.33 -5.09
N ASP A 125 4.64 10.69 -5.18
CA ASP A 125 5.50 10.37 -6.33
C ASP A 125 5.76 8.86 -6.45
N ILE A 126 6.00 8.15 -5.34
CA ILE A 126 6.14 6.69 -5.33
C ILE A 126 4.87 6.02 -5.81
N VAL A 127 3.73 6.36 -5.21
CA VAL A 127 2.44 5.78 -5.60
C VAL A 127 2.11 6.08 -7.06
N LYS A 128 2.37 7.30 -7.54
CA LYS A 128 2.17 7.68 -8.95
C LYS A 128 3.04 6.87 -9.89
N ARG A 129 4.29 6.60 -9.54
CA ARG A 129 5.19 5.77 -10.36
C ARG A 129 4.67 4.33 -10.48
N LEU A 130 4.27 3.73 -9.36
CA LEU A 130 3.67 2.40 -9.33
C LEU A 130 2.35 2.35 -10.11
N GLN A 131 1.46 3.32 -9.90
CA GLN A 131 0.20 3.43 -10.63
C GLN A 131 0.43 3.56 -12.15
N THR A 132 1.40 4.38 -12.56
CA THR A 132 1.74 4.55 -13.99
C THR A 132 2.26 3.24 -14.58
N LEU A 133 3.10 2.52 -13.84
CA LEU A 133 3.62 1.23 -14.26
C LEU A 133 2.50 0.19 -14.39
N MET A 134 1.66 0.05 -13.38
CA MET A 134 0.53 -0.90 -13.43
C MET A 134 -0.44 -0.57 -14.56
N LYS A 135 -0.78 0.70 -14.74
CA LYS A 135 -1.66 1.16 -15.82
C LYS A 135 -1.08 0.84 -17.22
N ALA A 136 0.24 0.97 -17.41
CA ALA A 136 0.90 0.63 -18.67
C ALA A 136 0.76 -0.86 -19.03
N HIS A 137 0.53 -1.71 -18.06
CA HIS A 137 0.34 -3.15 -18.23
C HIS A 137 -1.13 -3.61 -18.11
N GLY A 138 -2.08 -2.69 -17.94
CA GLY A 138 -3.49 -3.04 -17.71
C GLY A 138 -3.73 -3.74 -16.37
N SER A 139 -2.83 -3.55 -15.40
CA SER A 139 -2.84 -4.20 -14.10
C SER A 139 -3.35 -3.26 -13.00
N ASN A 140 -3.77 -3.84 -11.88
CA ASN A 140 -4.28 -3.10 -10.74
C ASN A 140 -3.16 -2.77 -9.74
N LEU A 141 -3.25 -1.60 -9.10
CA LEU A 141 -2.50 -1.26 -7.89
C LEU A 141 -3.45 -1.22 -6.70
N ILE A 142 -3.17 -2.01 -5.69
CA ILE A 142 -3.92 -2.08 -4.44
C ILE A 142 -3.00 -1.62 -3.31
N LEU A 143 -3.46 -0.67 -2.50
CA LEU A 143 -2.77 -0.21 -1.32
C LEU A 143 -3.60 -0.56 -0.10
N THR A 144 -3.01 -1.21 0.88
CA THR A 144 -3.63 -1.37 2.18
C THR A 144 -3.09 -0.32 3.15
N SER A 145 -3.89 0.04 4.13
CA SER A 145 -3.54 0.95 5.22
C SER A 145 -4.33 0.58 6.45
N HIS A 146 -3.73 0.67 7.61
CA HIS A 146 -4.46 0.62 8.86
C HIS A 146 -5.46 1.77 8.94
N SER A 147 -6.47 1.61 9.76
CA SER A 147 -7.44 2.67 9.99
C SER A 147 -7.20 3.36 11.32
N LYS A 148 -7.30 4.69 11.32
CA LYS A 148 -7.29 5.48 12.55
C LYS A 148 -8.61 6.21 12.74
N GLN A 149 -8.94 6.41 14.01
CA GLN A 149 -10.03 7.27 14.43
C GLN A 149 -9.53 8.68 14.67
N SER A 150 -10.18 9.66 14.10
CA SER A 150 -9.91 11.08 14.31
C SER A 150 -11.19 11.78 14.74
N GLN A 151 -11.11 12.57 15.81
CA GLN A 151 -12.23 13.39 16.23
C GLN A 151 -12.30 14.64 15.36
N MET A 152 -13.46 14.90 14.78
CA MET A 152 -13.76 16.11 14.01
C MET A 152 -14.13 17.27 14.94
N ASN A 153 -14.06 18.50 14.42
CA ASN A 153 -14.40 19.71 15.18
C ASN A 153 -15.86 19.75 15.68
N ASP A 154 -16.75 18.98 15.03
CA ASP A 154 -18.16 18.82 15.42
C ASP A 154 -18.39 17.67 16.41
N GLY A 155 -17.31 17.07 16.93
CA GLY A 155 -17.36 15.96 17.88
C GLY A 155 -17.56 14.58 17.24
N LYS A 156 -17.80 14.49 15.94
CA LYS A 156 -17.92 13.22 15.24
C LYS A 156 -16.56 12.52 15.12
N VAL A 157 -16.59 11.20 15.06
CA VAL A 157 -15.40 10.37 14.82
C VAL A 157 -15.32 10.03 13.34
N GLN A 158 -14.20 10.32 12.71
CA GLN A 158 -13.93 9.92 11.33
C GLN A 158 -12.92 8.78 11.32
N LEU A 159 -13.24 7.72 10.59
CA LEU A 159 -12.32 6.63 10.22
C LEU A 159 -11.61 6.99 8.91
N SER A 160 -10.30 6.99 8.93
CA SER A 160 -9.46 7.30 7.78
C SER A 160 -8.22 6.40 7.76
N PRO A 161 -7.50 6.30 6.63
CA PRO A 161 -6.19 5.63 6.61
C PRO A 161 -5.26 6.20 7.69
N GLU A 162 -4.42 5.35 8.28
CA GLU A 162 -3.43 5.74 9.30
C GLU A 162 -2.23 6.49 8.68
N LEU A 163 -2.54 7.50 7.93
CA LEU A 163 -1.59 8.39 7.26
C LEU A 163 -1.73 9.83 7.78
N PRO A 164 -0.70 10.67 7.66
CA PRO A 164 -0.88 12.09 7.86
C PRO A 164 -2.06 12.61 7.03
N ARG A 165 -2.93 13.44 7.64
CA ARG A 165 -4.22 13.84 7.04
C ARG A 165 -4.10 14.33 5.58
N GLY A 166 -3.11 15.17 5.31
CA GLY A 166 -2.89 15.69 3.96
C GLY A 166 -2.44 14.63 2.94
N LEU A 167 -1.73 13.59 3.39
CA LEU A 167 -1.32 12.47 2.56
C LEU A 167 -2.49 11.53 2.31
N GLY A 168 -3.20 11.11 3.37
CA GLY A 168 -4.36 10.24 3.26
C GLY A 168 -5.39 10.81 2.30
N TYR A 169 -5.68 12.11 2.41
CA TYR A 169 -6.57 12.80 1.47
C TYR A 169 -6.07 12.77 0.03
N ALA A 170 -4.76 13.03 -0.17
CA ALA A 170 -4.16 13.05 -1.51
C ALA A 170 -4.17 11.68 -2.19
N LEU A 171 -4.00 10.58 -1.45
CA LEU A 171 -4.05 9.22 -1.98
C LEU A 171 -5.50 8.78 -2.23
N CYS A 172 -6.40 8.99 -1.29
CA CYS A 172 -7.82 8.67 -1.45
C CYS A 172 -8.45 9.40 -2.64
N ALA A 173 -8.09 10.68 -2.86
CA ALA A 173 -8.59 11.44 -4.01
C ALA A 173 -8.14 10.88 -5.37
N LYS A 174 -7.11 10.04 -5.41
CA LYS A 174 -6.60 9.40 -6.64
C LYS A 174 -7.07 7.97 -6.82
N ALA A 175 -7.56 7.33 -5.77
CA ALA A 175 -8.06 5.98 -5.82
C ALA A 175 -9.37 5.92 -6.62
N ASP A 176 -9.54 4.87 -7.41
CA ASP A 176 -10.80 4.61 -8.12
C ASP A 176 -11.81 3.95 -7.19
N VAL A 177 -11.32 3.18 -6.21
CA VAL A 177 -12.13 2.49 -5.21
C VAL A 177 -11.45 2.61 -3.85
N ILE A 178 -12.22 2.93 -2.82
CA ILE A 178 -11.80 2.95 -1.42
C ILE A 178 -12.80 2.10 -0.65
N GLY A 179 -12.33 0.96 -0.13
CA GLY A 179 -13.13 0.07 0.71
C GLY A 179 -12.63 0.08 2.15
N TYR A 180 -13.54 -0.15 3.08
CA TYR A 180 -13.22 -0.35 4.48
C TYR A 180 -13.46 -1.81 4.86
N SER A 181 -12.36 -2.51 5.20
CA SER A 181 -12.42 -3.92 5.60
C SER A 181 -12.71 -4.05 7.09
N THR A 182 -13.61 -4.98 7.44
CA THR A 182 -13.96 -5.30 8.83
C THR A 182 -14.07 -6.81 9.00
N VAL A 183 -13.60 -7.31 10.14
CA VAL A 183 -13.90 -8.66 10.59
C VAL A 183 -15.14 -8.59 11.47
N VAL A 184 -16.20 -9.30 11.09
CA VAL A 184 -17.40 -9.41 11.89
C VAL A 184 -17.23 -10.60 12.83
N LYS A 185 -17.59 -10.40 14.11
CA LYS A 185 -17.54 -11.48 15.11
C LYS A 185 -18.35 -12.68 14.60
N ASP A 186 -17.73 -13.86 14.71
CA ASP A 186 -18.31 -15.14 14.27
C ASP A 186 -18.41 -15.36 12.76
N GLU A 187 -17.88 -14.45 11.92
CA GLU A 187 -17.74 -14.66 10.49
C GLU A 187 -16.28 -14.99 10.12
N LEU A 188 -16.09 -16.03 9.29
CA LEU A 188 -14.76 -16.49 8.87
C LEU A 188 -14.15 -15.59 7.77
N ILE A 189 -15.00 -14.90 7.01
CA ILE A 189 -14.57 -14.06 5.89
C ILE A 189 -14.80 -12.61 6.26
N PRO A 190 -13.76 -11.76 6.21
CA PRO A 190 -13.93 -10.33 6.43
C PRO A 190 -14.86 -9.72 5.38
N LYS A 191 -15.53 -8.64 5.72
CA LYS A 191 -16.36 -7.86 4.80
C LYS A 191 -15.63 -6.60 4.37
N VAL A 192 -15.89 -6.17 3.15
CA VAL A 192 -15.49 -4.86 2.64
C VAL A 192 -16.73 -4.00 2.42
N SER A 193 -16.72 -2.79 2.96
CA SER A 193 -17.79 -1.81 2.80
C SER A 193 -17.33 -0.70 1.84
N PHE A 194 -18.17 -0.43 0.85
CA PHE A 194 -18.09 0.73 -0.05
C PHE A 194 -19.19 1.75 0.24
N GLN A 195 -19.85 1.61 1.39
CA GLN A 195 -20.88 2.55 1.83
C GLN A 195 -20.23 3.80 2.40
N ALA A 196 -20.46 4.93 1.74
CA ALA A 196 -20.06 6.22 2.25
C ALA A 196 -20.97 6.61 3.43
N TYR A 197 -20.39 6.67 4.61
CA TYR A 197 -20.98 7.31 5.79
C TYR A 197 -20.13 8.53 6.14
N ASP A 198 -20.73 9.53 6.78
CA ASP A 198 -20.03 10.74 7.23
C ASP A 198 -18.78 10.45 8.08
N GLU A 199 -18.75 9.27 8.67
CA GLU A 199 -17.69 8.81 9.59
C GLU A 199 -16.58 8.00 8.94
N ARG A 200 -16.69 7.65 7.64
CA ARG A 200 -15.72 6.77 6.96
C ARG A 200 -15.23 7.35 5.65
N THR A 201 -13.92 7.30 5.45
CA THR A 201 -13.31 7.63 4.15
C THR A 201 -13.41 6.41 3.23
N VAL A 202 -14.53 6.26 2.58
CA VAL A 202 -14.80 5.22 1.57
C VAL A 202 -15.47 5.82 0.36
N GLY A 203 -15.37 5.14 -0.78
CA GLY A 203 -16.04 5.58 -2.00
C GLY A 203 -15.59 4.79 -3.21
N SER A 204 -16.32 4.90 -4.30
CA SER A 204 -15.98 4.25 -5.55
C SER A 204 -16.37 5.13 -6.73
N ARG A 205 -15.48 5.21 -7.73
CA ARG A 205 -15.82 5.74 -9.06
C ARG A 205 -16.54 4.69 -9.89
N LEU A 206 -16.47 3.43 -9.48
CA LEU A 206 -17.21 2.33 -10.09
C LEU A 206 -18.61 2.30 -9.47
N LYS A 207 -19.60 2.75 -10.21
CA LYS A 207 -21.00 2.80 -9.76
C LYS A 207 -21.51 1.50 -9.13
N PRO A 208 -21.16 0.31 -9.67
CA PRO A 208 -21.62 -0.97 -9.13
C PRO A 208 -21.28 -1.23 -7.68
N LEU A 209 -20.20 -0.64 -7.18
CA LEU A 209 -19.72 -0.85 -5.81
C LEU A 209 -20.33 0.12 -4.81
N ASN A 210 -20.91 1.23 -5.28
CA ASN A 210 -21.42 2.27 -4.39
C ASN A 210 -22.53 1.74 -3.47
N GLY A 211 -22.35 1.91 -2.17
CA GLY A 211 -23.31 1.52 -1.17
C GLY A 211 -23.35 0.02 -0.82
N LEU A 212 -22.46 -0.79 -1.41
CA LEU A 212 -22.43 -2.22 -1.12
C LEU A 212 -21.55 -2.55 0.09
N VAL A 213 -21.93 -3.66 0.74
CA VAL A 213 -21.10 -4.39 1.70
C VAL A 213 -21.01 -5.83 1.20
N LEU A 214 -19.82 -6.28 0.90
CA LEU A 214 -19.56 -7.59 0.28
C LEU A 214 -18.59 -8.42 1.13
N PRO A 215 -18.59 -9.74 1.02
CA PRO A 215 -17.46 -10.55 1.44
C PRO A 215 -16.18 -10.01 0.80
N PHE A 216 -15.10 -9.92 1.56
CA PHE A 216 -13.84 -9.38 1.06
C PHE A 216 -13.10 -10.45 0.26
N THR A 217 -13.67 -10.87 -0.84
CA THR A 217 -13.06 -11.78 -1.81
C THR A 217 -12.98 -11.13 -3.18
N TYR A 218 -11.97 -11.49 -3.97
CA TYR A 218 -11.86 -11.04 -5.35
C TYR A 218 -13.10 -11.41 -6.17
N THR A 219 -13.61 -12.62 -5.96
CA THR A 219 -14.76 -13.15 -6.69
C THR A 219 -16.01 -12.30 -6.46
N ASP A 220 -16.32 -11.97 -5.20
CA ASP A 220 -17.54 -11.22 -4.87
C ASP A 220 -17.45 -9.78 -5.38
N VAL A 221 -16.29 -9.13 -5.22
CA VAL A 221 -16.10 -7.76 -5.72
C VAL A 221 -16.15 -7.73 -7.26
N ASN A 222 -15.49 -8.67 -7.92
CA ASN A 222 -15.48 -8.74 -9.39
C ASN A 222 -16.88 -9.06 -9.95
N LYS A 223 -17.62 -9.95 -9.31
CA LYS A 223 -19.00 -10.27 -9.66
C LYS A 223 -19.90 -9.03 -9.61
N ALA A 224 -19.83 -8.25 -8.54
CA ALA A 224 -20.61 -7.02 -8.40
C ALA A 224 -20.31 -6.01 -9.54
N ILE A 225 -19.05 -5.97 -10.01
CA ILE A 225 -18.66 -5.08 -11.11
C ILE A 225 -19.18 -5.60 -12.47
N THR A 226 -19.14 -6.91 -12.70
CA THR A 226 -19.49 -7.51 -14.00
C THR A 226 -21.00 -7.62 -14.19
N GLU A 227 -21.75 -8.05 -13.20
CA GLU A 227 -23.21 -8.17 -13.28
C GLU A 227 -23.88 -6.81 -13.56
N TYR A 228 -23.35 -5.72 -13.01
CA TYR A 228 -23.87 -4.38 -13.28
C TYR A 228 -23.74 -3.95 -14.76
N LYS A 229 -22.70 -4.42 -15.47
CA LYS A 229 -22.51 -4.10 -16.89
C LYS A 229 -23.54 -4.79 -17.79
N GLU A 230 -24.06 -5.94 -17.37
CA GLU A 230 -25.07 -6.67 -18.10
C GLU A 230 -26.42 -5.95 -18.04
N ASP A 231 -26.78 -5.39 -16.89
CA ASP A 231 -28.04 -4.64 -16.72
C ASP A 231 -28.08 -3.31 -17.49
N GLU A 232 -26.94 -2.62 -17.70
CA GLU A 232 -26.90 -1.38 -18.51
C GLU A 232 -26.92 -1.66 -20.03
N GLY A 233 -26.67 -2.89 -20.46
CA GLY A 233 -26.66 -3.30 -21.88
C GLY A 233 -28.02 -3.64 -22.44
N GLU A 234 -29.04 -3.82 -21.59
CA GLU A 234 -30.41 -4.20 -22.01
C GLU A 234 -31.43 -3.03 -22.01
N SER A 235 -30.97 -1.78 -21.85
CA SER A 235 -31.85 -0.59 -21.79
C SER A 235 -31.73 0.35 -22.97
#